data_4a5a89e02e2edf1fe88da4de2968f10f
#
_entry.id   4a5a89e02e2edf1fe88da4de2968f10f
#
_cell.length_a   1.000
_cell.length_b   1.000
_cell.length_c   1.000
_cell.angle_alpha   90.00
_cell.angle_beta   90.00
_cell.angle_gamma   90.00
#
_symmetry.space_group_name_H-M   'P 1'
#
loop_
_entity.id
_entity.type
_entity.pdbx_description
1 polymer ?
#
loop_
_entity_poly.entity_id
_entity_poly.type
_entity_poly.pdbx_seq_one_letter_code
_entity_poly.pdbx_strand_id
1 'polypeptide(L)'
;RTIEDTFKIAEFLKPKVYNRFKLGTKEELKEMFVKAFKYYDRTIDTYKHLPAYDEIIDWLEDTQGRGLMLMGECGLGKSTILNYVIPAIFRTKTNKSLKSISAKDLGVVEKSITTFIIIDDLGTESIKNDYGTKIDAVADTISYAEDSSKTLLITTNLSPEALKKRYDERTLDRLRKCKVIVIKGESFRK
;
A
#
# COMPACT_ATOMS: atom_id res chain seq x y z
N ARG A 1 -12.51 -42.33 -1.59
CA ARG A 1 -12.02 -41.01 -1.15
C ARG A 1 -12.96 -39.97 -1.69
N THR A 2 -13.50 -39.15 -0.83
CA THR A 2 -14.34 -38.01 -1.24
C THR A 2 -13.46 -36.83 -1.63
N ILE A 3 -14.05 -35.84 -2.30
CA ILE A 3 -13.33 -34.60 -2.65
C ILE A 3 -12.96 -33.83 -1.37
N GLU A 4 -13.78 -33.93 -0.32
CA GLU A 4 -13.52 -33.36 1.01
C GLU A 4 -12.29 -33.99 1.67
N ASP A 5 -12.08 -35.31 1.51
CA ASP A 5 -10.88 -35.98 2.01
C ASP A 5 -9.63 -35.48 1.29
N THR A 6 -9.75 -35.20 -0.01
CA THR A 6 -8.66 -34.61 -0.79
C THR A 6 -8.32 -33.20 -0.32
N PHE A 7 -9.33 -32.38 -0.03
CA PHE A 7 -9.13 -31.01 0.46
C PHE A 7 -8.51 -30.96 1.87
N LYS A 8 -8.82 -31.94 2.74
CA LYS A 8 -8.18 -32.06 4.06
C LYS A 8 -6.69 -32.40 3.98
N ILE A 9 -6.31 -33.19 3.00
CA ILE A 9 -4.92 -33.64 2.81
C ILE A 9 -4.08 -32.58 2.10
N ALA A 10 -4.69 -31.80 1.20
CA ALA A 10 -4.00 -30.86 0.34
C ALA A 10 -4.02 -29.44 0.90
N GLU A 11 -3.27 -29.16 1.98
CA GLU A 11 -3.15 -27.81 2.55
C GLU A 11 -2.70 -26.74 1.53
N PHE A 12 -1.91 -27.13 0.54
CA PHE A 12 -1.46 -26.26 -0.55
C PHE A 12 -2.58 -25.83 -1.51
N LEU A 13 -3.75 -26.48 -1.47
CA LEU A 13 -4.92 -26.12 -2.25
C LEU A 13 -5.85 -25.09 -1.53
N LYS A 14 -5.52 -24.72 -0.30
CA LYS A 14 -6.29 -23.68 0.40
C LYS A 14 -6.12 -22.35 -0.35
N PRO A 15 -7.22 -21.66 -0.67
CA PRO A 15 -7.12 -20.35 -1.29
C PRO A 15 -6.35 -19.38 -0.39
N LYS A 16 -5.55 -18.50 -0.99
CA LYS A 16 -4.83 -17.46 -0.25
C LYS A 16 -5.85 -16.58 0.48
N VAL A 17 -5.72 -16.46 1.80
CA VAL A 17 -6.56 -15.61 2.63
C VAL A 17 -5.80 -14.32 2.92
N TYR A 18 -6.33 -13.21 2.41
CA TYR A 18 -5.79 -11.89 2.72
C TYR A 18 -6.40 -11.34 4.01
N ASN A 19 -5.60 -10.62 4.78
CA ASN A 19 -6.06 -10.02 6.02
C ASN A 19 -7.05 -8.89 5.74
N ARG A 20 -8.29 -9.04 6.18
CA ARG A 20 -9.32 -8.00 6.14
C ARG A 20 -9.36 -7.28 7.48
N PHE A 21 -9.31 -5.97 7.46
CA PHE A 21 -9.40 -5.13 8.64
C PHE A 21 -10.65 -4.25 8.56
N LYS A 22 -11.32 -4.12 9.70
CA LYS A 22 -12.39 -3.15 9.95
C LYS A 22 -11.94 -2.31 11.14
N LEU A 23 -11.63 -1.03 10.92
CA LEU A 23 -10.92 -0.22 11.91
C LEU A 23 -11.83 0.68 12.73
N GLY A 24 -13.09 0.81 12.38
CA GLY A 24 -14.08 1.63 13.09
C GLY A 24 -15.16 2.18 12.16
N THR A 25 -15.94 3.14 12.63
CA THR A 25 -16.93 3.83 11.80
C THR A 25 -16.27 4.92 10.97
N LYS A 26 -16.93 5.29 9.87
CA LYS A 26 -16.44 6.34 8.96
C LYS A 26 -16.20 7.67 9.68
N GLU A 27 -17.11 8.05 10.58
CA GLU A 27 -17.03 9.31 11.35
C GLU A 27 -15.80 9.31 12.26
N GLU A 28 -15.60 8.23 13.01
CA GLU A 28 -14.45 8.08 13.91
C GLU A 28 -13.14 8.09 13.14
N LEU A 29 -13.07 7.35 12.03
CA LEU A 29 -11.88 7.28 11.18
C LEU A 29 -11.57 8.61 10.50
N LYS A 30 -12.60 9.38 10.12
CA LYS A 30 -12.43 10.72 9.57
C LYS A 30 -11.81 11.67 10.59
N GLU A 31 -12.29 11.63 11.82
CA GLU A 31 -11.72 12.44 12.91
C GLU A 31 -10.25 12.07 13.18
N MET A 32 -9.95 10.77 13.26
CA MET A 32 -8.58 10.27 13.45
C MET A 32 -7.67 10.66 12.29
N PHE A 33 -8.15 10.53 11.05
CA PHE A 33 -7.41 10.87 9.84
C PHE A 33 -7.01 12.35 9.84
N VAL A 34 -7.96 13.25 10.10
CA VAL A 34 -7.71 14.69 10.14
C VAL A 34 -6.72 15.05 11.25
N LYS A 35 -6.91 14.49 12.46
CA LYS A 35 -6.00 14.74 13.60
C LYS A 35 -4.58 14.26 13.29
N ALA A 36 -4.43 13.06 12.78
CA ALA A 36 -3.13 12.49 12.43
C ALA A 36 -2.46 13.29 11.30
N PHE A 37 -3.22 13.64 10.25
CA PHE A 37 -2.68 14.40 9.13
C PHE A 37 -2.13 15.76 9.60
N LYS A 38 -2.89 16.52 10.37
CA LYS A 38 -2.46 17.82 10.93
C LYS A 38 -1.26 17.70 11.87
N TYR A 39 -1.14 16.59 12.59
CA TYR A 39 -0.02 16.36 13.50
C TYR A 39 1.30 16.09 12.76
N TYR A 40 1.23 15.28 11.72
CA TYR A 40 2.44 14.83 11.00
C TYR A 40 2.84 15.78 9.87
N ASP A 41 1.91 16.43 9.21
CA ASP A 41 2.23 17.38 8.14
C ASP A 41 2.29 18.83 8.68
N ARG A 42 3.47 19.18 9.18
CA ARG A 42 3.74 20.53 9.70
C ARG A 42 4.04 21.56 8.62
N THR A 43 4.10 21.15 7.36
CA THR A 43 4.38 22.05 6.22
C THR A 43 3.11 22.70 5.69
N ILE A 44 1.94 22.27 6.16
CA ILE A 44 0.63 22.76 5.75
C ILE A 44 0.10 23.72 6.80
N ASP A 45 0.01 25.00 6.46
CA ASP A 45 -0.59 26.02 7.34
C ASP A 45 -2.07 25.75 7.59
N THR A 46 -2.78 25.24 6.57
CA THR A 46 -4.21 24.97 6.64
C THR A 46 -4.53 23.61 6.02
N TYR A 47 -5.14 22.73 6.81
CA TYR A 47 -5.61 21.45 6.31
C TYR A 47 -6.73 21.64 5.27
N LYS A 48 -6.53 21.09 4.08
CA LYS A 48 -7.53 21.01 3.02
C LYS A 48 -7.94 19.56 2.81
N HIS A 49 -9.20 19.25 3.07
CA HIS A 49 -9.72 17.90 2.83
C HIS A 49 -9.97 17.69 1.33
N LEU A 50 -9.35 16.67 0.76
CA LEU A 50 -9.58 16.30 -0.64
C LEU A 50 -10.61 15.18 -0.73
N PRO A 51 -11.45 15.11 -1.79
CA PRO A 51 -12.44 14.05 -1.95
C PRO A 51 -11.83 12.63 -1.90
N ALA A 52 -10.63 12.45 -2.44
CA ALA A 52 -9.91 11.20 -2.39
C ALA A 52 -9.60 10.71 -0.95
N TYR A 53 -9.58 11.62 0.03
CA TYR A 53 -9.36 11.22 1.43
C TYR A 53 -10.57 10.51 2.02
N ASP A 54 -11.78 10.82 1.57
CA ASP A 54 -12.97 10.07 1.95
C ASP A 54 -12.92 8.63 1.42
N GLU A 55 -12.37 8.39 0.22
CA GLU A 55 -12.16 7.04 -0.31
C GLU A 55 -11.10 6.25 0.49
N ILE A 56 -10.09 6.94 1.04
CA ILE A 56 -9.10 6.31 1.94
C ILE A 56 -9.77 5.95 3.27
N ILE A 57 -10.63 6.80 3.79
CA ILE A 57 -11.39 6.55 5.02
C ILE A 57 -12.35 5.37 4.82
N ASP A 58 -13.03 5.28 3.68
CA ASP A 58 -13.88 4.13 3.33
C ASP A 58 -13.06 2.82 3.27
N TRP A 59 -11.83 2.88 2.73
CA TRP A 59 -10.93 1.73 2.75
C TRP A 59 -10.49 1.36 4.18
N LEU A 60 -10.26 2.32 5.06
CA LEU A 60 -9.92 2.08 6.47
C LEU A 60 -11.11 1.49 7.25
N GLU A 61 -12.35 1.87 6.91
CA GLU A 61 -13.55 1.29 7.50
C GLU A 61 -13.65 -0.20 7.20
N ASP A 62 -13.37 -0.61 5.95
CA ASP A 62 -13.29 -2.02 5.56
C ASP A 62 -12.28 -2.20 4.41
N THR A 63 -11.14 -2.79 4.71
CA THR A 63 -10.10 -3.02 3.69
C THR A 63 -10.50 -4.08 2.65
N GLN A 64 -11.53 -4.87 2.90
CA GLN A 64 -11.99 -5.98 2.06
C GLN A 64 -10.87 -6.98 1.68
N GLY A 65 -9.80 -7.05 2.48
CA GLY A 65 -8.62 -7.85 2.18
C GLY A 65 -7.75 -7.29 1.04
N ARG A 66 -8.01 -6.07 0.58
CA ARG A 66 -7.27 -5.43 -0.51
C ARG A 66 -6.18 -4.52 0.02
N GLY A 67 -5.05 -4.47 -0.69
CA GLY A 67 -4.05 -3.43 -0.51
C GLY A 67 -4.57 -2.05 -0.94
N LEU A 68 -3.75 -1.02 -0.74
CA LEU A 68 -4.05 0.36 -1.12
C LEU A 68 -2.93 0.91 -1.99
N MET A 69 -3.27 1.56 -3.11
CA MET A 69 -2.33 2.30 -3.93
C MET A 69 -2.81 3.74 -4.12
N LEU A 70 -2.03 4.69 -3.60
CA LEU A 70 -2.28 6.12 -3.73
C LEU A 70 -1.49 6.66 -4.94
N MET A 71 -2.19 7.16 -5.93
CA MET A 71 -1.63 7.75 -7.14
C MET A 71 -1.89 9.26 -7.19
N GLY A 72 -1.03 10.00 -7.84
CA GLY A 72 -1.23 11.42 -8.07
C GLY A 72 0.07 12.22 -8.08
N GLU A 73 -0.01 13.51 -8.35
CA GLU A 73 1.15 14.40 -8.42
C GLU A 73 1.83 14.62 -7.07
N CYS A 74 3.04 15.18 -7.10
CA CYS A 74 3.79 15.50 -5.90
C CYS A 74 3.07 16.56 -5.04
N GLY A 75 3.26 16.50 -3.71
CA GLY A 75 2.77 17.53 -2.80
C GLY A 75 1.30 17.37 -2.37
N LEU A 76 0.65 16.25 -2.67
CA LEU A 76 -0.74 15.96 -2.30
C LEU A 76 -0.87 15.08 -1.04
N GLY A 77 0.15 15.02 -0.20
CA GLY A 77 0.09 14.31 1.08
C GLY A 77 0.17 12.78 1.01
N LYS A 78 0.40 12.16 -0.17
CA LYS A 78 0.45 10.70 -0.30
C LYS A 78 1.41 10.02 0.69
N SER A 79 2.66 10.47 0.72
CA SER A 79 3.69 9.92 1.62
C SER A 79 3.37 10.19 3.09
N THR A 80 2.81 11.36 3.42
CA THR A 80 2.33 11.66 4.77
C THR A 80 1.24 10.69 5.20
N ILE A 81 0.27 10.44 4.33
CA ILE A 81 -0.84 9.51 4.59
C ILE A 81 -0.29 8.09 4.78
N LEU A 82 0.54 7.63 3.86
CA LEU A 82 1.00 6.25 3.85
C LEU A 82 1.99 5.94 4.99
N ASN A 83 2.91 6.87 5.27
CA ASN A 83 4.00 6.64 6.23
C ASN A 83 3.62 6.99 7.67
N TYR A 84 2.60 7.82 7.86
CA TYR A 84 2.27 8.33 9.20
C TYR A 84 0.79 8.21 9.56
N VAL A 85 -0.13 8.67 8.72
CA VAL A 85 -1.57 8.72 9.06
C VAL A 85 -2.15 7.30 9.18
N ILE A 86 -2.00 6.48 8.14
CA ILE A 86 -2.48 5.09 8.13
C ILE A 86 -1.82 4.27 9.24
N PRO A 87 -0.48 4.29 9.42
CA PRO A 87 0.17 3.60 10.53
C PRO A 87 -0.32 4.02 11.90
N ALA A 88 -0.57 5.31 12.13
CA ALA A 88 -1.10 5.79 13.41
C ALA A 88 -2.50 5.23 13.70
N ILE A 89 -3.39 5.22 12.70
CA ILE A 89 -4.74 4.67 12.83
C ILE A 89 -4.68 3.16 13.09
N PHE A 90 -3.89 2.41 12.32
CA PHE A 90 -3.73 0.97 12.53
C PHE A 90 -3.18 0.65 13.91
N ARG A 91 -2.17 1.40 14.37
CA ARG A 91 -1.60 1.19 15.70
C ARG A 91 -2.64 1.43 16.80
N THR A 92 -3.44 2.49 16.68
CA THR A 92 -4.48 2.82 17.65
C THR A 92 -5.58 1.75 17.69
N LYS A 93 -5.99 1.24 16.52
CA LYS A 93 -7.13 0.33 16.40
C LYS A 93 -6.77 -1.15 16.55
N THR A 94 -5.55 -1.55 16.21
CA THR A 94 -5.16 -2.97 16.16
C THR A 94 -3.91 -3.29 16.97
N ASN A 95 -3.27 -2.28 17.55
CA ASN A 95 -1.95 -2.38 18.19
C ASN A 95 -0.82 -2.90 17.23
N LYS A 96 -1.05 -2.91 15.92
CA LYS A 96 -0.05 -3.31 14.92
C LYS A 96 0.77 -2.11 14.48
N SER A 97 2.08 -2.29 14.40
CA SER A 97 2.99 -1.30 13.83
C SER A 97 3.20 -1.59 12.34
N LEU A 98 3.15 -0.53 11.54
CA LEU A 98 3.47 -0.55 10.11
C LEU A 98 4.76 0.23 9.90
N LYS A 99 5.71 -0.36 9.17
CA LYS A 99 6.97 0.29 8.79
C LYS A 99 7.02 0.41 7.27
N SER A 100 7.29 1.60 6.78
CA SER A 100 7.47 1.87 5.35
C SER A 100 8.93 1.69 4.93
N ILE A 101 9.12 1.35 3.66
CA ILE A 101 10.41 1.31 2.99
C ILE A 101 10.26 2.13 1.72
N SER A 102 11.18 3.06 1.47
CA SER A 102 11.22 3.76 0.19
C SER A 102 11.56 2.78 -0.93
N ALA A 103 10.92 2.93 -2.09
CA ALA A 103 11.24 2.12 -3.26
C ALA A 103 12.73 2.20 -3.65
N LYS A 104 13.39 3.33 -3.42
CA LYS A 104 14.83 3.53 -3.67
C LYS A 104 15.73 2.68 -2.77
N ASP A 105 15.25 2.36 -1.57
CA ASP A 105 16.03 1.67 -0.53
C ASP A 105 15.74 0.16 -0.51
N LEU A 106 14.87 -0.33 -1.40
CA LEU A 106 14.62 -1.75 -1.60
C LEU A 106 15.87 -2.41 -2.21
N GLY A 107 16.68 -3.02 -1.35
CA GLY A 107 17.91 -3.74 -1.76
C GLY A 107 17.67 -5.23 -1.93
N VAL A 108 17.34 -5.90 -0.86
CA VAL A 108 16.98 -7.32 -0.79
C VAL A 108 15.61 -7.39 -0.13
N VAL A 109 14.74 -8.26 -0.64
CA VAL A 109 13.43 -8.50 -0.04
C VAL A 109 13.64 -8.89 1.42
N GLU A 110 13.49 -7.93 2.34
CA GLU A 110 13.42 -8.26 3.76
C GLU A 110 12.16 -9.11 3.95
N LYS A 111 12.34 -10.36 4.33
CA LYS A 111 11.25 -11.27 4.71
C LYS A 111 10.59 -10.72 5.97
N SER A 112 9.78 -9.68 5.79
CA SER A 112 9.13 -8.98 6.88
C SER A 112 8.18 -9.90 7.62
N ILE A 113 8.30 -9.96 8.94
CA ILE A 113 7.36 -10.65 9.83
C ILE A 113 6.00 -9.91 9.86
N THR A 114 5.92 -8.68 9.34
CA THR A 114 4.71 -7.86 9.37
C THR A 114 3.66 -8.34 8.37
N THR A 115 2.40 -8.07 8.67
CA THR A 115 1.25 -8.32 7.78
C THR A 115 1.23 -7.39 6.56
N PHE A 116 1.94 -6.25 6.64
CA PHE A 116 1.94 -5.20 5.63
C PHE A 116 3.31 -5.04 5.00
N ILE A 117 3.32 -4.70 3.70
CA ILE A 117 4.48 -4.18 2.99
C ILE A 117 4.11 -2.81 2.46
N ILE A 118 4.87 -1.79 2.87
CA ILE A 118 4.62 -0.40 2.48
C ILE A 118 5.77 0.04 1.57
N ILE A 119 5.41 0.45 0.35
CA ILE A 119 6.35 0.95 -0.67
C ILE A 119 6.00 2.40 -0.95
N ASP A 120 6.86 3.32 -0.54
CA ASP A 120 6.69 4.75 -0.83
C ASP A 120 7.46 5.13 -2.11
N ASP A 121 6.82 5.95 -2.96
CA ASP A 121 7.34 6.45 -4.23
C ASP A 121 7.71 5.34 -5.24
N LEU A 122 6.81 4.35 -5.42
CA LEU A 122 6.94 3.34 -6.47
C LEU A 122 7.24 4.00 -7.83
N GLY A 123 8.27 3.52 -8.50
CA GLY A 123 8.73 4.04 -9.79
C GLY A 123 9.95 4.95 -9.69
N THR A 124 10.47 5.21 -8.49
CA THR A 124 11.70 5.99 -8.27
C THR A 124 12.95 5.11 -8.10
N GLU A 125 12.76 3.80 -7.94
CA GLU A 125 13.86 2.84 -7.82
C GLU A 125 14.69 2.76 -9.10
N SER A 126 15.99 2.52 -8.95
CA SER A 126 16.88 2.20 -10.06
C SER A 126 16.82 0.69 -10.36
N ILE A 127 16.75 0.34 -11.65
CA ILE A 127 16.92 -1.04 -12.09
C ILE A 127 18.42 -1.34 -11.99
N LYS A 128 18.81 -2.23 -11.08
CA LYS A 128 20.20 -2.67 -10.96
C LYS A 128 20.46 -3.82 -11.94
N ASN A 129 21.53 -3.70 -12.72
CA ASN A 129 22.07 -4.83 -13.48
C ASN A 129 23.18 -5.44 -12.64
N ASP A 130 22.98 -6.66 -12.17
CA ASP A 130 24.01 -7.43 -11.48
C ASP A 130 24.40 -8.62 -12.37
N TYR A 131 25.66 -8.63 -12.83
CA TYR A 131 26.23 -9.64 -13.71
C TYR A 131 25.33 -10.05 -14.90
N GLY A 132 24.65 -9.08 -15.54
CA GLY A 132 23.77 -9.32 -16.69
C GLY A 132 22.34 -9.74 -16.33
N THR A 133 22.01 -9.87 -15.05
CA THR A 133 20.64 -10.14 -14.58
C THR A 133 20.00 -8.82 -14.13
N LYS A 134 18.84 -8.52 -14.71
CA LYS A 134 18.02 -7.39 -14.29
C LYS A 134 17.37 -7.74 -12.93
N ILE A 135 17.82 -7.08 -11.86
CA ILE A 135 17.19 -7.21 -10.54
C ILE A 135 16.19 -6.07 -10.39
N ASP A 136 14.91 -6.40 -10.37
CA ASP A 136 13.84 -5.47 -10.02
C ASP A 136 13.34 -5.80 -8.60
N ALA A 137 14.01 -5.20 -7.62
CA ALA A 137 13.72 -5.44 -6.20
C ALA A 137 12.27 -5.10 -5.83
N VAL A 138 11.62 -4.19 -6.57
CA VAL A 138 10.22 -3.83 -6.36
C VAL A 138 9.32 -4.94 -6.87
N ALA A 139 9.53 -5.43 -8.10
CA ALA A 139 8.75 -6.53 -8.65
C ALA A 139 8.87 -7.79 -7.78
N ASP A 140 10.08 -8.09 -7.27
CA ASP A 140 10.33 -9.20 -6.36
C ASP A 140 9.59 -9.01 -5.02
N THR A 141 9.59 -7.78 -4.48
CA THR A 141 8.86 -7.44 -3.24
C THR A 141 7.34 -7.59 -3.41
N ILE A 142 6.79 -7.13 -4.54
CA ILE A 142 5.38 -7.28 -4.86
C ILE A 142 5.01 -8.76 -5.03
N SER A 143 5.89 -9.55 -5.67
CA SER A 143 5.73 -11.01 -5.80
C SER A 143 5.71 -11.68 -4.43
N TYR A 144 6.68 -11.37 -3.58
CA TYR A 144 6.76 -11.88 -2.22
C TYR A 144 5.52 -11.52 -1.39
N ALA A 145 5.00 -10.29 -1.52
CA ALA A 145 3.79 -9.86 -0.82
C ALA A 145 2.60 -10.76 -1.16
N GLU A 146 2.41 -11.06 -2.44
CA GLU A 146 1.34 -11.95 -2.89
C GLU A 146 1.55 -13.39 -2.41
N ASP A 147 2.77 -13.92 -2.56
CA ASP A 147 3.06 -15.30 -2.17
C ASP A 147 2.92 -15.53 -0.67
N SER A 148 3.18 -14.49 0.13
CA SER A 148 3.08 -14.52 1.59
C SER A 148 1.76 -13.95 2.13
N SER A 149 0.76 -13.71 1.28
CA SER A 149 -0.55 -13.12 1.64
C SER A 149 -0.45 -11.82 2.45
N LYS A 150 0.54 -10.99 2.12
CA LYS A 150 0.74 -9.69 2.77
C LYS A 150 -0.05 -8.59 2.07
N THR A 151 -0.48 -7.61 2.83
CA THR A 151 -1.20 -6.45 2.32
C THR A 151 -0.22 -5.39 1.82
N LEU A 152 -0.34 -5.01 0.55
CA LEU A 152 0.47 -3.96 -0.07
C LEU A 152 -0.15 -2.58 0.20
N LEU A 153 0.68 -1.63 0.64
CA LEU A 153 0.36 -0.22 0.71
C LEU A 153 1.39 0.55 -0.12
N ILE A 154 0.96 1.30 -1.12
CA ILE A 154 1.86 1.87 -2.14
C ILE A 154 1.51 3.33 -2.40
N THR A 155 2.53 4.18 -2.58
CA THR A 155 2.36 5.48 -3.26
C THR A 155 3.10 5.50 -4.57
N THR A 156 2.60 6.27 -5.53
CA THR A 156 3.29 6.50 -6.80
C THR A 156 2.91 7.85 -7.41
N ASN A 157 3.85 8.45 -8.13
CA ASN A 157 3.62 9.62 -8.97
C ASN A 157 3.47 9.22 -10.46
N LEU A 158 3.61 7.93 -10.77
CA LEU A 158 3.46 7.45 -12.15
C LEU A 158 1.99 7.41 -12.57
N SER A 159 1.72 7.76 -13.82
CA SER A 159 0.42 7.51 -14.44
C SER A 159 0.23 6.02 -14.72
N PRO A 160 -1.01 5.55 -14.96
CA PRO A 160 -1.26 4.17 -15.37
C PRO A 160 -0.46 3.75 -16.60
N GLU A 161 -0.27 4.65 -17.57
CA GLU A 161 0.50 4.42 -18.79
C GLU A 161 2.00 4.29 -18.47
N ALA A 162 2.51 5.11 -17.55
CA ALA A 162 3.91 5.04 -17.12
C ALA A 162 4.18 3.74 -16.34
N LEU A 163 3.24 3.30 -15.50
CA LEU A 163 3.33 2.00 -14.83
C LEU A 163 3.39 0.84 -15.83
N LYS A 164 2.53 0.86 -16.88
CA LYS A 164 2.54 -0.16 -17.94
C LYS A 164 3.83 -0.22 -18.74
N LYS A 165 4.51 0.91 -18.91
CA LYS A 165 5.83 0.96 -19.59
C LYS A 165 6.96 0.46 -18.71
N ARG A 166 6.81 0.58 -17.39
CA ARG A 166 7.88 0.30 -16.43
C ARG A 166 7.88 -1.15 -15.95
N TYR A 167 6.70 -1.71 -15.67
CA TYR A 167 6.54 -3.02 -15.06
C TYR A 167 5.95 -4.03 -16.03
N ASP A 168 6.30 -5.29 -15.83
CA ASP A 168 5.72 -6.40 -16.57
C ASP A 168 4.24 -6.64 -16.21
N GLU A 169 3.54 -7.38 -17.06
CA GLU A 169 2.11 -7.64 -16.87
C GLU A 169 1.82 -8.42 -15.57
N ARG A 170 2.75 -9.26 -15.14
CA ARG A 170 2.61 -10.03 -13.89
C ARG A 170 2.63 -9.11 -12.66
N THR A 171 3.53 -8.15 -12.64
CA THR A 171 3.61 -7.12 -11.58
C THR A 171 2.38 -6.22 -11.61
N LEU A 172 1.95 -5.78 -12.80
CA LEU A 172 0.75 -4.96 -12.97
C LEU A 172 -0.52 -5.67 -12.50
N ASP A 173 -0.67 -6.97 -12.78
CA ASP A 173 -1.82 -7.75 -12.31
C ASP A 173 -1.91 -7.75 -10.78
N ARG A 174 -0.78 -7.87 -10.10
CA ARG A 174 -0.72 -7.81 -8.64
C ARG A 174 -1.08 -6.42 -8.10
N LEU A 175 -0.60 -5.36 -8.75
CA LEU A 175 -0.93 -3.98 -8.38
C LEU A 175 -2.43 -3.68 -8.55
N ARG A 176 -3.09 -4.25 -9.57
CA ARG A 176 -4.55 -4.11 -9.80
C ARG A 176 -5.40 -4.71 -8.67
N LYS A 177 -4.85 -5.62 -7.87
CA LYS A 177 -5.56 -6.17 -6.70
C LYS A 177 -5.69 -5.16 -5.56
N CYS A 178 -4.87 -4.11 -5.54
CA CYS A 178 -5.01 -3.01 -4.60
C CYS A 178 -6.24 -2.15 -4.92
N LYS A 179 -6.80 -1.50 -3.91
CA LYS A 179 -7.71 -0.37 -4.10
C LYS A 179 -6.87 0.80 -4.59
N VAL A 180 -7.08 1.23 -5.83
CA VAL A 180 -6.39 2.39 -6.39
C VAL A 180 -7.21 3.64 -6.11
N ILE A 181 -6.57 4.65 -5.50
CA ILE A 181 -7.16 5.96 -5.23
C ILE A 181 -6.28 7.03 -5.86
N VAL A 182 -6.87 7.82 -6.76
CA VAL A 182 -6.18 8.91 -7.44
C VAL A 182 -6.42 10.22 -6.71
N ILE A 183 -5.37 10.77 -6.11
CA ILE A 183 -5.44 12.05 -5.40
C ILE A 183 -5.17 13.16 -6.41
N LYS A 184 -6.15 14.03 -6.61
CA LYS A 184 -6.08 15.21 -7.49
C LYS A 184 -6.23 16.47 -6.67
N GLY A 185 -5.52 17.52 -7.03
CA GLY A 185 -5.58 18.82 -6.37
C GLY A 185 -4.35 19.67 -6.67
N GLU A 186 -4.29 20.82 -6.07
CA GLU A 186 -3.11 21.68 -6.09
C GLU A 186 -2.10 21.19 -5.03
N SER A 187 -0.81 21.28 -5.35
CA SER A 187 0.25 20.94 -4.42
C SER A 187 0.14 21.74 -3.12
N PHE A 188 0.24 21.09 -1.98
CA PHE A 188 0.33 21.76 -0.67
C PHE A 188 1.73 22.32 -0.40
N ARG A 189 2.72 21.95 -1.20
CA ARG A 189 4.09 22.49 -1.10
C ARG A 189 4.11 23.86 -1.75
N LYS A 190 4.50 24.88 -0.96
CA LYS A 190 4.85 26.21 -1.45
C LYS A 190 6.24 26.20 -2.07
#